data_3acd7081864308e86ac4e24789137ae8
#
_entry.id   3acd7081864308e86ac4e24789137ae8
#
_cell.length_a   1.000
_cell.length_b   1.000
_cell.length_c   1.000
_cell.angle_alpha   90.00
_cell.angle_beta   90.00
_cell.angle_gamma   90.00
#
_symmetry.space_group_name_H-M   'P 1'
#
loop_
_entity.id
_entity.type
_entity.pdbx_description
1 polymer ?
#
loop_
_entity_poly.entity_id
_entity_poly.type
_entity_poly.pdbx_seq_one_letter_code
_entity_poly.pdbx_strand_id
1 'polypeptide(L)'
;MANYIFPFEKLDVWQLSVDLAETVLDNLEKLPGGKHLRLVSQMEAAATSPAQNIAEGKGRQYRKEFIQFLHVAQGSVFEVVTLNEIFRRKRIFGVEQTDKIRSHCEQIDRKLNGLINSLRGQRRKESAVLG
;
A
#
# COMPACT_ATOMS: atom_id res chain seq x y z
N MET A 1 10.57 6.21 25.21
CA MET A 1 10.38 6.75 23.84
C MET A 1 11.37 6.14 22.88
N ALA A 2 10.89 5.74 21.72
CA ALA A 2 11.75 5.15 20.72
C ALA A 2 12.55 6.22 19.99
N ASN A 3 13.87 6.17 20.09
CA ASN A 3 14.77 7.07 19.36
C ASN A 3 15.27 6.46 18.07
N TYR A 4 15.06 5.16 17.90
CA TYR A 4 15.49 4.45 16.71
C TYR A 4 14.44 4.58 15.61
N ILE A 5 14.91 4.91 14.41
CA ILE A 5 14.05 5.02 13.23
C ILE A 5 14.46 3.92 12.24
N PHE A 6 13.52 3.05 11.89
CA PHE A 6 13.78 2.02 10.89
C PHE A 6 13.89 2.66 9.49
N PRO A 7 14.75 2.11 8.62
CA PRO A 7 14.96 2.69 7.27
C PRO A 7 13.69 2.90 6.46
N PHE A 8 12.73 1.98 6.53
CA PHE A 8 11.47 2.11 5.77
C PHE A 8 10.59 3.26 6.26
N GLU A 9 10.73 3.69 7.53
CA GLU A 9 9.93 4.79 8.07
C GLU A 9 10.21 6.12 7.37
N LYS A 10 11.36 6.24 6.70
CA LYS A 10 11.74 7.44 5.95
C LYS A 10 11.13 7.48 4.55
N LEU A 11 10.50 6.40 4.10
CA LEU A 11 9.89 6.36 2.78
C LEU A 11 8.49 6.97 2.81
N ASP A 12 8.26 7.98 1.96
CA ASP A 12 6.94 8.62 1.81
C ASP A 12 5.86 7.59 1.55
N VAL A 13 6.14 6.63 0.66
CA VAL A 13 5.18 5.63 0.26
C VAL A 13 4.80 4.71 1.41
N TRP A 14 5.70 4.46 2.36
CA TRP A 14 5.37 3.71 3.55
C TRP A 14 4.42 4.50 4.45
N GLN A 15 4.72 5.78 4.68
CA GLN A 15 3.86 6.68 5.47
C GLN A 15 2.45 6.76 4.87
N LEU A 16 2.36 6.96 3.55
CA LEU A 16 1.07 7.00 2.85
C LEU A 16 0.32 5.68 2.95
N SER A 17 1.03 4.57 2.95
CA SER A 17 0.43 3.23 3.05
C SER A 17 -0.11 2.96 4.46
N VAL A 18 0.56 3.45 5.50
CA VAL A 18 0.05 3.41 6.87
C VAL A 18 -1.21 4.27 6.99
N ASP A 19 -1.19 5.47 6.39
CA ASP A 19 -2.36 6.36 6.37
C ASP A 19 -3.55 5.68 5.68
N LEU A 20 -3.31 4.98 4.58
CA LEU A 20 -4.35 4.21 3.89
C LEU A 20 -4.95 3.15 4.82
N ALA A 21 -4.10 2.37 5.48
CA ALA A 21 -4.55 1.32 6.40
C ALA A 21 -5.41 1.91 7.51
N GLU A 22 -4.95 2.99 8.13
CA GLU A 22 -5.68 3.68 9.20
C GLU A 22 -7.05 4.16 8.71
N THR A 23 -7.09 4.81 7.55
CA THR A 23 -8.35 5.32 6.97
C THR A 23 -9.33 4.19 6.71
N VAL A 24 -8.88 3.10 6.11
CA VAL A 24 -9.74 1.95 5.82
C VAL A 24 -10.24 1.31 7.11
N LEU A 25 -9.35 1.06 8.07
CA LEU A 25 -9.73 0.44 9.34
C LEU A 25 -10.72 1.29 10.12
N ASP A 26 -10.52 2.61 10.15
CA ASP A 26 -11.46 3.54 10.81
C ASP A 26 -12.87 3.43 10.18
N ASN A 27 -12.94 3.33 8.86
CA ASN A 27 -14.22 3.19 8.17
C ASN A 27 -14.87 1.83 8.43
N LEU A 28 -14.07 0.76 8.48
CA LEU A 28 -14.58 -0.58 8.77
C LEU A 28 -15.13 -0.68 10.19
N GLU A 29 -14.49 -0.02 11.16
CA GLU A 29 -14.94 -0.01 12.55
C GLU A 29 -16.32 0.62 12.74
N LYS A 30 -16.73 1.50 11.84
CA LYS A 30 -18.03 2.17 11.89
C LYS A 30 -19.18 1.31 11.34
N LEU A 31 -18.87 0.18 10.71
CA LEU A 31 -19.89 -0.70 10.14
C LEU A 31 -20.63 -1.47 11.24
N PRO A 32 -21.92 -1.79 11.03
CA PRO A 32 -22.67 -2.64 11.95
C PRO A 32 -21.99 -4.00 12.07
N GLY A 33 -21.86 -4.48 13.30
CA GLY A 33 -21.26 -5.80 13.55
C GLY A 33 -22.06 -6.93 12.92
N GLY A 34 -21.36 -7.97 12.49
CA GLY A 34 -21.98 -9.17 11.97
C GLY A 34 -22.36 -9.16 10.49
N LYS A 35 -22.20 -8.02 9.81
CA LYS A 35 -22.47 -7.92 8.36
C LYS A 35 -21.18 -7.91 7.56
N HIS A 36 -21.23 -8.57 6.39
CA HIS A 36 -20.11 -8.55 5.41
C HIS A 36 -18.76 -8.99 6.00
N LEU A 37 -18.77 -9.92 6.94
CA LEU A 37 -17.57 -10.33 7.67
C LEU A 37 -16.42 -10.73 6.74
N ARG A 38 -16.71 -11.47 5.69
CA ARG A 38 -15.70 -11.90 4.73
C ARG A 38 -15.10 -10.73 3.96
N LEU A 39 -15.95 -9.82 3.46
CA LEU A 39 -15.50 -8.63 2.74
C LEU A 39 -14.69 -7.70 3.64
N VAL A 40 -15.13 -7.53 4.88
CA VAL A 40 -14.41 -6.74 5.88
C VAL A 40 -13.02 -7.32 6.10
N SER A 41 -12.93 -8.63 6.31
CA SER A 41 -11.66 -9.32 6.50
C SER A 41 -10.73 -9.18 5.31
N GLN A 42 -11.26 -9.32 4.09
CA GLN A 42 -10.50 -9.13 2.85
C GLN A 42 -9.97 -7.70 2.73
N MET A 43 -10.82 -6.70 3.05
CA MET A 43 -10.42 -5.30 2.98
C MET A 43 -9.35 -4.97 4.02
N GLU A 44 -9.47 -5.49 5.24
CA GLU A 44 -8.45 -5.31 6.28
C GLU A 44 -7.09 -5.84 5.80
N ALA A 45 -7.08 -7.05 5.25
CA ALA A 45 -5.86 -7.67 4.75
C ALA A 45 -5.26 -6.87 3.58
N ALA A 46 -6.09 -6.47 2.63
CA ALA A 46 -5.65 -5.72 1.45
C ALA A 46 -5.10 -4.34 1.84
N ALA A 47 -5.75 -3.66 2.78
CA ALA A 47 -5.35 -2.31 3.21
C ALA A 47 -4.07 -2.28 4.04
N THR A 48 -3.78 -3.34 4.80
CA THR A 48 -2.58 -3.42 5.63
C THR A 48 -1.37 -3.97 4.88
N SER A 49 -1.58 -4.69 3.79
CA SER A 49 -0.51 -5.35 3.03
C SER A 49 0.48 -4.39 2.37
N PRO A 50 0.09 -3.23 1.80
CA PRO A 50 1.06 -2.34 1.17
C PRO A 50 2.17 -1.90 2.11
N ALA A 51 1.85 -1.39 3.29
CA ALA A 51 2.85 -0.96 4.26
C ALA A 51 3.77 -2.12 4.68
N GLN A 52 3.20 -3.29 4.94
CA GLN A 52 3.96 -4.47 5.33
C GLN A 52 4.98 -4.88 4.27
N ASN A 53 4.56 -4.91 3.01
CA ASN A 53 5.44 -5.32 1.90
C ASN A 53 6.52 -4.28 1.59
N ILE A 54 6.21 -3.00 1.70
CA ILE A 54 7.20 -1.94 1.53
C ILE A 54 8.29 -2.09 2.60
N ALA A 55 7.90 -2.29 3.86
CA ALA A 55 8.83 -2.45 4.97
C ALA A 55 9.72 -3.68 4.78
N GLU A 56 9.12 -4.83 4.45
CA GLU A 56 9.86 -6.06 4.21
C GLU A 56 10.82 -5.92 3.04
N GLY A 57 10.37 -5.31 1.95
CA GLY A 57 11.19 -5.13 0.76
C GLY A 57 12.38 -4.22 1.02
N LYS A 58 12.19 -3.15 1.78
CA LYS A 58 13.27 -2.22 2.13
C LYS A 58 14.36 -2.92 2.94
N GLY A 59 14.01 -3.95 3.70
CA GLY A 59 14.96 -4.72 4.50
C GLY A 59 15.74 -5.76 3.72
N ARG A 60 15.43 -5.98 2.43
CA ARG A 60 16.12 -6.99 1.62
C ARG A 60 17.49 -6.50 1.17
N GLN A 61 18.41 -7.45 0.98
CA GLN A 61 19.77 -7.15 0.58
C GLN A 61 19.88 -6.66 -0.87
N TYR A 62 19.04 -7.21 -1.76
CA TYR A 62 19.13 -6.94 -3.19
C TYR A 62 17.99 -6.08 -3.69
N ARG A 63 18.28 -5.13 -4.61
CA ARG A 63 17.27 -4.27 -5.25
C ARG A 63 16.20 -5.06 -5.97
N LYS A 64 16.57 -6.15 -6.61
CA LYS A 64 15.61 -7.02 -7.30
C LYS A 64 14.53 -7.54 -6.36
N GLU A 65 14.91 -7.96 -5.17
CA GLU A 65 13.97 -8.40 -4.14
C GLU A 65 13.08 -7.25 -3.66
N PHE A 66 13.66 -6.09 -3.43
CA PHE A 66 12.90 -4.90 -3.04
C PHE A 66 11.84 -4.58 -4.09
N ILE A 67 12.21 -4.57 -5.36
CA ILE A 67 11.28 -4.32 -6.48
C ILE A 67 10.13 -5.33 -6.46
N GLN A 68 10.42 -6.62 -6.21
CA GLN A 68 9.38 -7.65 -6.11
C GLN A 68 8.38 -7.35 -5.00
N PHE A 69 8.86 -6.95 -3.81
CA PHE A 69 7.97 -6.58 -2.70
C PHE A 69 7.15 -5.33 -3.03
N LEU A 70 7.71 -4.38 -3.75
CA LEU A 70 6.97 -3.19 -4.19
C LEU A 70 5.86 -3.56 -5.18
N HIS A 71 6.09 -4.54 -6.06
CA HIS A 71 5.04 -5.04 -6.95
C HIS A 71 3.93 -5.76 -6.17
N VAL A 72 4.27 -6.50 -5.12
CA VAL A 72 3.28 -7.12 -4.25
C VAL A 72 2.45 -6.04 -3.55
N ALA A 73 3.10 -4.99 -3.04
CA ALA A 73 2.41 -3.84 -2.45
C ALA A 73 1.44 -3.19 -3.45
N GLN A 74 1.88 -3.02 -4.69
CA GLN A 74 1.05 -2.44 -5.76
C GLN A 74 -0.18 -3.31 -6.04
N GLY A 75 -0.01 -4.62 -6.09
CA GLY A 75 -1.12 -5.56 -6.24
C GLY A 75 -2.13 -5.44 -5.10
N SER A 76 -1.66 -5.24 -3.88
CA SER A 76 -2.54 -5.02 -2.72
C SER A 76 -3.30 -3.70 -2.82
N VAL A 77 -2.67 -2.64 -3.33
CA VAL A 77 -3.36 -1.36 -3.60
C VAL A 77 -4.48 -1.56 -4.62
N PHE A 78 -4.22 -2.32 -5.69
CA PHE A 78 -5.25 -2.62 -6.69
C PHE A 78 -6.41 -3.41 -6.09
N GLU A 79 -6.13 -4.31 -5.16
CA GLU A 79 -7.16 -5.05 -4.43
C GLU A 79 -8.02 -4.11 -3.58
N VAL A 80 -7.40 -3.14 -2.89
CA VAL A 80 -8.14 -2.11 -2.13
C VAL A 80 -9.03 -1.31 -3.05
N VAL A 81 -8.53 -0.86 -4.21
CA VAL A 81 -9.33 -0.09 -5.19
C VAL A 81 -10.54 -0.91 -5.65
N THR A 82 -10.33 -2.20 -5.91
CA THR A 82 -11.41 -3.09 -6.36
C THR A 82 -12.47 -3.28 -5.28
N LEU A 83 -12.05 -3.61 -4.05
CA LEU A 83 -12.96 -3.76 -2.93
C LEU A 83 -13.69 -2.46 -2.60
N ASN A 84 -12.98 -1.34 -2.66
CA ASN A 84 -13.54 -0.02 -2.44
C ASN A 84 -14.69 0.28 -3.41
N GLU A 85 -14.52 -0.07 -4.69
CA GLU A 85 -15.57 0.10 -5.69
C GLU A 85 -16.78 -0.81 -5.40
N ILE A 86 -16.54 -2.03 -4.96
CA ILE A 86 -17.61 -2.95 -4.55
C ILE A 86 -18.36 -2.37 -3.35
N PHE A 87 -17.63 -1.86 -2.36
CA PHE A 87 -18.22 -1.25 -1.16
C PHE A 87 -19.06 -0.01 -1.51
N ARG A 88 -18.60 0.77 -2.50
CA ARG A 88 -19.34 1.92 -3.00
C ARG A 88 -20.66 1.49 -3.65
N ARG A 89 -20.60 0.53 -4.57
CA ARG A 89 -21.80 0.06 -5.31
C ARG A 89 -22.83 -0.60 -4.38
N LYS A 90 -22.35 -1.32 -3.37
CA LYS A 90 -23.20 -1.97 -2.38
C LYS A 90 -23.64 -1.01 -1.25
N ARG A 91 -23.16 0.24 -1.30
CA ARG A 91 -23.45 1.27 -0.30
C ARG A 91 -23.01 0.85 1.11
N ILE A 92 -21.97 0.06 1.21
CA ILE A 92 -21.33 -0.31 2.47
C ILE A 92 -20.54 0.88 3.00
N PHE A 93 -19.79 1.57 2.11
CA PHE A 93 -19.18 2.86 2.41
C PHE A 93 -19.91 3.97 1.65
N GLY A 94 -19.90 5.16 2.22
CA GLY A 94 -20.43 6.37 1.57
C GLY A 94 -19.48 6.90 0.50
N VAL A 95 -19.99 7.82 -0.34
CA VAL A 95 -19.21 8.39 -1.45
C VAL A 95 -17.95 9.10 -0.97
N GLU A 96 -18.05 9.91 0.10
CA GLU A 96 -16.89 10.64 0.63
C GLU A 96 -15.81 9.68 1.12
N GLN A 97 -16.20 8.60 1.79
CA GLN A 97 -15.27 7.58 2.28
C GLN A 97 -14.54 6.90 1.12
N THR A 98 -15.29 6.49 0.10
CA THR A 98 -14.71 5.79 -1.06
C THR A 98 -13.82 6.71 -1.90
N ASP A 99 -14.18 7.98 -2.05
CA ASP A 99 -13.35 8.95 -2.77
C ASP A 99 -12.03 9.19 -2.04
N LYS A 100 -12.05 9.29 -0.72
CA LYS A 100 -10.84 9.47 0.08
C LYS A 100 -9.92 8.26 -0.02
N ILE A 101 -10.47 7.06 0.11
CA ILE A 101 -9.70 5.81 -0.02
C ILE A 101 -9.07 5.72 -1.41
N ARG A 102 -9.84 6.00 -2.46
CA ARG A 102 -9.34 5.98 -3.83
C ARG A 102 -8.20 6.99 -4.03
N SER A 103 -8.33 8.18 -3.49
CA SER A 103 -7.29 9.21 -3.57
C SER A 103 -5.98 8.75 -2.91
N HIS A 104 -6.06 8.13 -1.74
CA HIS A 104 -4.89 7.54 -1.08
C HIS A 104 -4.22 6.48 -1.96
N CYS A 105 -5.03 5.59 -2.55
CA CYS A 105 -4.53 4.53 -3.41
C CYS A 105 -3.82 5.09 -4.65
N GLU A 106 -4.37 6.13 -5.26
CA GLU A 106 -3.77 6.79 -6.41
C GLU A 106 -2.40 7.37 -6.09
N GLN A 107 -2.29 8.07 -4.96
CA GLN A 107 -1.02 8.64 -4.52
C GLN A 107 0.04 7.54 -4.27
N ILE A 108 -0.36 6.47 -3.61
CA ILE A 108 0.54 5.34 -3.34
C ILE A 108 1.00 4.69 -4.64
N ASP A 109 0.08 4.45 -5.57
CA ASP A 109 0.41 3.83 -6.86
C ASP A 109 1.44 4.66 -7.63
N ARG A 110 1.26 5.97 -7.69
CA ARG A 110 2.21 6.87 -8.34
C ARG A 110 3.59 6.82 -7.67
N LYS A 111 3.62 6.82 -6.35
CA LYS A 111 4.87 6.75 -5.58
C LYS A 111 5.57 5.41 -5.76
N LEU A 112 4.81 4.31 -5.78
CA LEU A 112 5.37 2.98 -6.03
C LEU A 112 5.99 2.90 -7.42
N ASN A 113 5.29 3.39 -8.44
CA ASN A 113 5.82 3.43 -9.81
C ASN A 113 7.11 4.24 -9.88
N GLY A 114 7.13 5.41 -9.25
CA GLY A 114 8.32 6.25 -9.21
C GLY A 114 9.50 5.57 -8.54
N LEU A 115 9.26 4.92 -7.40
CA LEU A 115 10.32 4.21 -6.66
C LEU A 115 10.83 2.99 -7.45
N ILE A 116 9.94 2.20 -8.02
CA ILE A 116 10.31 1.04 -8.86
C ILE A 116 11.17 1.49 -10.03
N ASN A 117 10.75 2.54 -10.72
CA ASN A 117 11.51 3.07 -11.86
C ASN A 117 12.87 3.60 -11.45
N SER A 118 12.96 4.28 -10.31
CA SER A 118 14.22 4.75 -9.75
C SER A 118 15.18 3.59 -9.45
N LEU A 119 14.69 2.54 -8.82
CA LEU A 119 15.47 1.36 -8.49
C LEU A 119 15.96 0.63 -9.75
N ARG A 120 15.11 0.54 -10.77
CA ARG A 120 15.50 -0.04 -12.08
C ARG A 120 16.54 0.81 -12.78
N GLY A 121 16.42 2.13 -12.73
CA GLY A 121 17.38 3.06 -13.29
C GLY A 121 18.76 2.93 -12.65
N GLN A 122 18.83 2.82 -11.34
CA GLN A 122 20.08 2.57 -10.61
C GLN A 122 20.72 1.25 -11.02
N ARG A 123 19.93 0.19 -11.15
CA ARG A 123 20.40 -1.12 -11.59
C ARG A 123 21.01 -1.07 -12.99
N ARG A 124 20.38 -0.33 -13.93
CA ARG A 124 20.89 -0.16 -15.29
C ARG A 124 22.23 0.58 -15.30
N LYS A 125 22.36 1.63 -14.51
CA LYS A 125 23.61 2.39 -14.37
C LYS A 125 24.73 1.53 -13.81
N GLU A 126 24.46 0.75 -12.80
CA GLU A 126 25.44 -0.19 -12.23
C GLU A 126 25.88 -1.22 -13.25
N SER A 127 24.96 -1.80 -14.01
CA SER A 127 25.27 -2.76 -15.07
C SER A 127 26.13 -2.13 -16.17
N ALA A 128 25.84 -0.89 -16.55
CA ALA A 128 26.61 -0.17 -17.56
C ALA A 128 28.07 0.09 -17.10
N VAL A 129 28.22 0.41 -15.81
CA VAL A 129 29.58 0.63 -15.24
C VAL A 129 30.38 -0.65 -15.16
N LEU A 130 29.72 -1.76 -14.82
CA LEU A 130 30.37 -3.07 -14.66
C LEU A 130 30.58 -3.81 -15.99
N GLY A 131 29.75 -3.46 -16.95
CA GLY A 131 29.81 -4.08 -18.29
C GLY A 131 30.81 -3.44 -19.17
#